data_02893dfc896e1695e36e5e95aefd5fe9
#
_entry.id   02893dfc896e1695e36e5e95aefd5fe9
#
_cell.length_a   1.000
_cell.length_b   1.000
_cell.length_c   1.000
_cell.angle_alpha   90.00
_cell.angle_beta   90.00
_cell.angle_gamma   90.00
#
_symmetry.space_group_name_H-M   'P 1'
#
loop_
_entity.id
_entity.type
_entity.pdbx_description
1 polymer ?
#
loop_
_entity_poly.entity_id
_entity_poly.type
_entity_poly.pdbx_seq_one_letter_code
_entity_poly.pdbx_strand_id
1 'polypeptide(L)'
;MTEPSQSSPTRKDLEQERVLEREHWMDGPPHELFKEMRGKCPVHWTSEITEVPAAAGFWSVTAADDVHTVSRDWETYSSELGGVVVIDEVFPIELARAMFIGMDPPKHDRLKALFQAGFTPKRIAAHEDEIREIVVSVLDRLEGRDNCDLVTEVAQPAVSRVIGSFMGIPEEDDAAWAELMNTALAANDSDYSPEGVENIEETIQRAMTQIFDRCSTMIAARRENPTDDLTSVLVNAEVEGQKLEEHEIVMGFFLLVAAGNDSTKATYSSGMRALLEDREQLAMVRDDPSLVPGTVEEALRMFPAFAHFRRTATKDTVLGGQEIKKGEKVVMWYASSNRDETRYEDPDRFDVHRNPEHQAFGAGGRHFCLGTALARLELKILFEETLARYPDISLAGRPTFVESGFLNQLKSLPVKLTA
;
A
#
# COMPACT_ATOMS: atom_id res chain seq x y z
N MET A 1 -48.78 -9.96 3.49
CA MET A 1 -48.05 -9.60 4.72
C MET A 1 -46.74 -8.98 4.24
N THR A 2 -46.66 -7.68 4.27
CA THR A 2 -45.46 -6.91 3.95
C THR A 2 -44.50 -7.09 5.12
N GLU A 3 -43.33 -7.63 4.86
CA GLU A 3 -42.24 -7.64 5.84
C GLU A 3 -41.96 -6.21 6.33
N PRO A 4 -41.71 -6.00 7.62
CA PRO A 4 -41.35 -4.69 8.11
C PRO A 4 -39.98 -4.32 7.50
N SER A 5 -39.92 -3.17 6.82
CA SER A 5 -38.64 -2.56 6.40
C SER A 5 -37.76 -2.44 7.65
N GLN A 6 -36.65 -3.15 7.69
CA GLN A 6 -35.63 -2.93 8.70
C GLN A 6 -35.20 -1.45 8.56
N SER A 7 -35.52 -0.66 9.56
CA SER A 7 -35.00 0.72 9.66
C SER A 7 -33.48 0.62 9.68
N SER A 8 -32.78 1.36 8.82
CA SER A 8 -31.32 1.49 8.87
C SER A 8 -30.89 1.81 10.32
N PRO A 9 -29.84 1.15 10.85
CA PRO A 9 -29.38 1.39 12.20
C PRO A 9 -29.04 2.87 12.40
N THR A 10 -29.33 3.39 13.57
CA THR A 10 -29.02 4.79 13.89
C THR A 10 -27.52 4.95 14.12
N ARG A 11 -26.97 6.16 13.90
CA ARG A 11 -25.55 6.51 14.18
C ARG A 11 -25.08 5.98 15.55
N LYS A 12 -25.92 5.99 16.54
CA LYS A 12 -25.65 5.57 17.92
C LYS A 12 -25.50 4.04 18.06
N ASP A 13 -26.16 3.26 17.22
CA ASP A 13 -26.06 1.79 17.22
C ASP A 13 -24.76 1.31 16.59
N LEU A 14 -24.06 2.20 15.86
CA LEU A 14 -22.84 1.92 15.09
C LEU A 14 -21.55 2.35 15.84
N GLU A 15 -21.67 3.03 16.97
CA GLU A 15 -20.52 3.59 17.72
C GLU A 15 -19.69 2.54 18.49
N GLN A 16 -20.09 1.28 18.48
CA GLN A 16 -19.46 0.23 19.29
C GLN A 16 -18.30 -0.50 18.59
N GLU A 17 -18.20 -0.36 17.26
CA GLU A 17 -17.20 -1.09 16.46
C GLU A 17 -15.96 -0.20 16.22
N ARG A 18 -14.89 -0.43 16.97
CA ARG A 18 -13.65 0.38 16.91
C ARG A 18 -12.59 -0.29 16.05
N VAL A 19 -12.74 -0.21 14.73
CA VAL A 19 -11.90 -0.92 13.75
C VAL A 19 -10.41 -0.55 13.80
N LEU A 20 -10.04 0.60 14.36
CA LEU A 20 -8.64 1.05 14.48
C LEU A 20 -7.97 0.67 15.80
N GLU A 21 -8.66 0.00 16.72
CA GLU A 21 -8.00 -0.46 17.95
C GLU A 21 -6.84 -1.38 17.64
N ARG A 22 -5.66 -1.06 18.19
CA ARG A 22 -4.39 -1.78 17.95
C ARG A 22 -4.53 -3.29 18.09
N GLU A 23 -5.30 -3.74 19.08
CA GLU A 23 -5.52 -5.16 19.38
C GLU A 23 -6.08 -5.93 18.17
N HIS A 24 -6.85 -5.27 17.30
CA HIS A 24 -7.41 -5.87 16.10
C HIS A 24 -6.36 -6.09 15.00
N TRP A 25 -5.20 -5.40 15.04
CA TRP A 25 -4.19 -5.40 13.99
C TRP A 25 -2.92 -6.19 14.34
N MET A 26 -2.87 -6.81 15.52
CA MET A 26 -1.68 -7.55 15.99
C MET A 26 -1.34 -8.78 15.12
N ASP A 27 -2.34 -9.41 14.53
CA ASP A 27 -2.19 -10.57 13.63
C ASP A 27 -2.63 -10.24 12.18
N GLY A 28 -2.54 -8.96 11.78
CA GLY A 28 -2.98 -8.44 10.49
C GLY A 28 -4.40 -7.86 10.51
N PRO A 29 -5.00 -7.53 9.34
CA PRO A 29 -6.31 -6.89 9.26
C PRO A 29 -7.41 -7.73 9.93
N PRO A 30 -8.37 -7.09 10.63
CA PRO A 30 -9.45 -7.77 11.34
C PRO A 30 -10.56 -8.25 10.38
N HIS A 31 -10.29 -9.31 9.62
CA HIS A 31 -11.19 -9.78 8.55
C HIS A 31 -12.58 -10.19 9.05
N GLU A 32 -12.67 -10.82 10.22
CA GLU A 32 -13.98 -11.20 10.81
C GLU A 32 -14.79 -9.97 11.18
N LEU A 33 -14.16 -8.94 11.76
CA LEU A 33 -14.83 -7.67 12.06
C LEU A 33 -15.30 -6.99 10.77
N PHE A 34 -14.47 -6.93 9.73
CA PHE A 34 -14.87 -6.39 8.43
C PHE A 34 -16.03 -7.16 7.80
N LYS A 35 -16.05 -8.47 7.92
CA LYS A 35 -17.15 -9.32 7.45
C LYS A 35 -18.45 -9.00 8.19
N GLU A 36 -18.37 -8.85 9.50
CA GLU A 36 -19.52 -8.44 10.33
C GLU A 36 -20.02 -7.04 9.93
N MET A 37 -19.12 -6.06 9.75
CA MET A 37 -19.46 -4.71 9.30
C MET A 37 -20.14 -4.73 7.92
N ARG A 38 -19.61 -5.47 6.94
CA ARG A 38 -20.26 -5.61 5.62
C ARG A 38 -21.67 -6.18 5.71
N GLY A 39 -21.87 -7.19 6.55
CA GLY A 39 -23.17 -7.85 6.71
C GLY A 39 -24.20 -7.02 7.46
N LYS A 40 -23.78 -6.20 8.42
CA LYS A 40 -24.68 -5.41 9.29
C LYS A 40 -24.86 -3.98 8.79
N CYS A 41 -23.76 -3.29 8.52
CA CYS A 41 -23.74 -1.88 8.14
C CYS A 41 -22.45 -1.54 7.36
N PRO A 42 -22.45 -1.69 6.03
CA PRO A 42 -21.26 -1.52 5.21
C PRO A 42 -20.69 -0.10 5.22
N VAL A 43 -21.51 0.91 5.58
CA VAL A 43 -21.05 2.28 5.83
C VAL A 43 -21.27 2.59 7.30
N HIS A 44 -20.19 2.47 8.10
CA HIS A 44 -20.23 2.42 9.56
C HIS A 44 -19.55 3.64 10.18
N TRP A 45 -20.16 4.24 11.22
CA TRP A 45 -19.58 5.38 11.95
C TRP A 45 -18.75 4.92 13.15
N THR A 46 -17.53 5.41 13.26
CA THR A 46 -16.66 5.31 14.45
C THR A 46 -16.48 6.72 15.03
N SER A 47 -16.92 6.93 16.29
CA SER A 47 -16.94 8.26 16.90
C SER A 47 -15.59 8.70 17.46
N GLU A 48 -14.75 7.74 17.89
CA GLU A 48 -13.47 7.99 18.55
C GLU A 48 -12.38 7.08 17.99
N ILE A 49 -11.15 7.58 18.01
CA ILE A 49 -9.95 6.82 17.77
C ILE A 49 -9.20 6.74 19.09
N THR A 50 -9.05 5.53 19.66
CA THR A 50 -8.54 5.33 21.01
C THR A 50 -7.12 5.89 21.17
N GLU A 51 -6.27 5.70 20.15
CA GLU A 51 -4.88 6.17 20.14
C GLU A 51 -4.77 7.69 19.96
N VAL A 52 -5.80 8.33 19.41
CA VAL A 52 -5.84 9.79 19.18
C VAL A 52 -7.22 10.31 19.56
N PRO A 53 -7.55 10.43 20.86
CA PRO A 53 -8.89 10.80 21.32
C PRO A 53 -9.35 12.20 20.87
N ALA A 54 -8.43 13.08 20.48
CA ALA A 54 -8.74 14.41 19.93
C ALA A 54 -9.13 14.35 18.44
N ALA A 55 -8.91 13.24 17.76
CA ALA A 55 -9.26 13.06 16.35
C ALA A 55 -10.78 13.00 16.17
N ALA A 56 -11.26 13.62 15.09
CA ALA A 56 -12.65 13.51 14.71
C ALA A 56 -12.99 12.06 14.30
N GLY A 57 -14.21 11.60 14.58
CA GLY A 57 -14.73 10.33 14.10
C GLY A 57 -14.74 10.22 12.57
N PHE A 58 -15.01 9.02 12.07
CA PHE A 58 -14.98 8.74 10.64
C PHE A 58 -16.02 7.70 10.21
N TRP A 59 -16.36 7.70 8.93
CA TRP A 59 -17.17 6.67 8.27
C TRP A 59 -16.26 5.59 7.69
N SER A 60 -16.43 4.35 8.12
CA SER A 60 -15.84 3.17 7.49
C SER A 60 -16.68 2.72 6.30
N VAL A 61 -16.09 2.61 5.12
CA VAL A 61 -16.71 2.08 3.91
C VAL A 61 -16.08 0.73 3.62
N THR A 62 -16.84 -0.36 3.80
CA THR A 62 -16.32 -1.73 3.81
C THR A 62 -16.73 -2.56 2.61
N ALA A 63 -17.86 -2.24 1.96
CA ALA A 63 -18.34 -2.93 0.76
C ALA A 63 -17.69 -2.42 -0.52
N ALA A 64 -17.44 -3.31 -1.48
CA ALA A 64 -16.68 -3.01 -2.70
C ALA A 64 -17.34 -1.96 -3.59
N ASP A 65 -18.66 -1.94 -3.71
CA ASP A 65 -19.39 -0.98 -4.54
C ASP A 65 -19.38 0.43 -3.95
N ASP A 66 -19.49 0.54 -2.62
CA ASP A 66 -19.42 1.81 -1.92
C ASP A 66 -17.98 2.38 -1.97
N VAL A 67 -16.95 1.53 -1.80
CA VAL A 67 -15.54 1.90 -1.97
C VAL A 67 -15.28 2.40 -3.39
N HIS A 68 -15.83 1.72 -4.40
CA HIS A 68 -15.74 2.15 -5.80
C HIS A 68 -16.37 3.54 -6.02
N THR A 69 -17.55 3.77 -5.44
CA THR A 69 -18.27 5.05 -5.51
C THR A 69 -17.43 6.19 -4.93
N VAL A 70 -16.94 6.03 -3.70
CA VAL A 70 -16.11 7.03 -3.01
C VAL A 70 -14.81 7.31 -3.76
N SER A 71 -14.18 6.28 -4.31
CA SER A 71 -12.91 6.40 -5.03
C SER A 71 -13.02 7.21 -6.32
N ARG A 72 -14.17 7.18 -6.99
CA ARG A 72 -14.37 7.80 -8.31
C ARG A 72 -14.98 9.21 -8.26
N ASP A 73 -15.82 9.46 -7.28
CA ASP A 73 -16.51 10.75 -7.10
C ASP A 73 -15.66 11.74 -6.28
N TRP A 74 -14.56 12.20 -6.89
CA TRP A 74 -13.65 13.16 -6.27
C TRP A 74 -14.31 14.52 -5.98
N GLU A 75 -15.37 14.89 -6.70
CA GLU A 75 -16.12 16.14 -6.47
C GLU A 75 -16.86 16.11 -5.12
N THR A 76 -17.33 14.93 -4.72
CA THR A 76 -18.00 14.71 -3.42
C THR A 76 -17.00 14.28 -2.33
N TYR A 77 -15.95 13.54 -2.67
CA TYR A 77 -15.00 12.93 -1.74
C TYR A 77 -13.57 13.36 -2.05
N SER A 78 -13.15 14.48 -1.43
CA SER A 78 -11.88 15.15 -1.66
C SER A 78 -10.71 14.45 -0.96
N SER A 79 -9.54 14.41 -1.62
CA SER A 79 -8.25 14.06 -1.00
C SER A 79 -7.59 15.29 -0.38
N GLU A 80 -7.82 16.50 -0.92
CA GLU A 80 -7.13 17.73 -0.51
C GLU A 80 -7.65 18.31 0.81
N LEU A 81 -8.94 18.08 1.14
CA LEU A 81 -9.56 18.71 2.32
C LEU A 81 -9.04 18.14 3.65
N GLY A 82 -8.58 16.91 3.71
CA GLY A 82 -8.20 16.30 4.97
C GLY A 82 -7.13 15.20 4.88
N GLY A 83 -6.36 15.15 3.78
CA GLY A 83 -5.34 14.13 3.60
C GLY A 83 -5.92 12.76 3.21
N VAL A 84 -5.07 11.73 3.19
CA VAL A 84 -5.38 10.42 2.59
C VAL A 84 -5.33 9.25 3.58
N VAL A 85 -4.91 9.48 4.83
CA VAL A 85 -4.91 8.50 5.93
C VAL A 85 -5.95 8.86 6.98
N VAL A 86 -6.45 7.89 7.73
CA VAL A 86 -7.50 8.12 8.71
C VAL A 86 -7.01 8.94 9.90
N ILE A 87 -5.80 8.66 10.39
CA ILE A 87 -5.12 9.40 11.45
C ILE A 87 -4.21 10.43 10.79
N ASP A 88 -4.75 11.61 10.57
CA ASP A 88 -4.05 12.73 9.92
C ASP A 88 -3.42 13.73 10.91
N GLU A 89 -3.68 13.56 12.18
CA GLU A 89 -3.14 14.40 13.24
C GLU A 89 -1.63 14.24 13.43
N VAL A 90 -1.09 13.07 13.03
CA VAL A 90 0.35 12.78 13.11
C VAL A 90 1.13 13.13 11.83
N PHE A 91 0.44 13.40 10.72
CA PHE A 91 1.05 13.76 9.45
C PHE A 91 0.54 15.13 8.99
N PRO A 92 1.42 16.15 8.91
CA PRO A 92 1.00 17.52 8.55
C PRO A 92 0.23 17.56 7.24
N ILE A 93 -0.98 18.13 7.26
CA ILE A 93 -1.87 18.19 6.08
C ILE A 93 -1.24 18.96 4.92
N GLU A 94 -0.40 19.96 5.21
CA GLU A 94 0.33 20.72 4.21
C GLU A 94 1.30 19.84 3.44
N LEU A 95 1.93 18.89 4.12
CA LEU A 95 2.82 17.92 3.51
C LEU A 95 2.04 16.93 2.63
N ALA A 96 0.89 16.43 3.11
CA ALA A 96 0.00 15.60 2.29
C ALA A 96 -0.45 16.32 1.02
N ARG A 97 -0.83 17.60 1.13
CA ARG A 97 -1.26 18.45 0.01
C ARG A 97 -0.15 18.84 -0.97
N ALA A 98 1.11 18.70 -0.56
CA ALA A 98 2.25 18.92 -1.45
C ALA A 98 2.52 17.71 -2.37
N MET A 99 1.96 16.54 -2.06
CA MET A 99 2.02 15.33 -2.88
C MET A 99 0.74 15.18 -3.72
N PHE A 100 0.86 14.72 -4.98
CA PHE A 100 -0.33 14.58 -5.83
C PHE A 100 -1.37 13.59 -5.28
N ILE A 101 -0.99 12.64 -4.42
CA ILE A 101 -1.95 11.74 -3.74
C ILE A 101 -2.91 12.48 -2.80
N GLY A 102 -2.47 13.61 -2.23
CA GLY A 102 -3.26 14.50 -1.36
C GLY A 102 -3.82 15.73 -2.08
N MET A 103 -3.93 15.70 -3.41
CA MET A 103 -4.48 16.78 -4.23
C MET A 103 -5.76 16.36 -4.91
N ASP A 104 -6.59 17.35 -5.26
CA ASP A 104 -7.74 17.18 -6.14
C ASP A 104 -7.45 17.76 -7.54
N PRO A 105 -8.21 17.36 -8.60
CA PRO A 105 -8.16 18.02 -9.89
C PRO A 105 -8.44 19.54 -9.79
N PRO A 106 -7.79 20.41 -10.60
CA PRO A 106 -6.90 20.06 -11.72
C PRO A 106 -5.43 19.85 -11.33
N LYS A 107 -5.01 20.21 -10.11
CA LYS A 107 -3.59 20.09 -9.67
C LYS A 107 -3.11 18.65 -9.71
N HIS A 108 -3.91 17.72 -9.15
CA HIS A 108 -3.64 16.29 -9.20
C HIS A 108 -3.35 15.81 -10.61
N ASP A 109 -4.23 16.13 -11.57
CA ASP A 109 -4.14 15.61 -12.94
C ASP A 109 -2.87 16.13 -13.64
N ARG A 110 -2.54 17.41 -13.41
CA ARG A 110 -1.31 18.03 -13.94
C ARG A 110 -0.07 17.28 -13.44
N LEU A 111 0.07 17.12 -12.15
CA LEU A 111 1.25 16.47 -11.57
C LEU A 111 1.32 14.99 -11.92
N LYS A 112 0.23 14.26 -11.76
CA LYS A 112 0.18 12.82 -12.09
C LYS A 112 0.56 12.55 -13.54
N ALA A 113 0.13 13.38 -14.51
CA ALA A 113 0.46 13.20 -15.90
C ALA A 113 1.96 13.26 -16.19
N LEU A 114 2.72 14.05 -15.43
CA LEU A 114 4.19 14.15 -15.53
C LEU A 114 4.86 12.82 -15.16
N PHE A 115 4.43 12.24 -14.04
CA PHE A 115 4.98 10.98 -13.56
C PHE A 115 4.55 9.80 -14.44
N GLN A 116 3.34 9.87 -15.02
CA GLN A 116 2.77 8.79 -15.82
C GLN A 116 3.62 8.43 -17.04
N ALA A 117 4.34 9.38 -17.62
CA ALA A 117 5.26 9.14 -18.72
C ALA A 117 6.39 8.15 -18.36
N GLY A 118 6.82 8.14 -17.10
CA GLY A 118 7.83 7.21 -16.57
C GLY A 118 7.33 5.80 -16.29
N PHE A 119 6.01 5.62 -16.10
CA PHE A 119 5.38 4.37 -15.65
C PHE A 119 4.51 3.70 -16.73
N THR A 120 4.74 3.97 -18.01
CA THR A 120 3.99 3.29 -19.08
C THR A 120 4.33 1.78 -19.08
N PRO A 121 3.36 0.89 -19.35
CA PRO A 121 3.61 -0.56 -19.39
C PRO A 121 4.78 -0.95 -20.31
N LYS A 122 4.93 -0.27 -21.45
CA LYS A 122 6.03 -0.51 -22.39
C LYS A 122 7.40 -0.16 -21.79
N ARG A 123 7.49 0.96 -21.04
CA ARG A 123 8.73 1.38 -20.38
C ARG A 123 9.08 0.42 -19.25
N ILE A 124 8.11 0.06 -18.44
CA ILE A 124 8.31 -0.89 -17.33
C ILE A 124 8.73 -2.27 -17.87
N ALA A 125 8.11 -2.78 -18.92
CA ALA A 125 8.49 -4.06 -19.52
C ALA A 125 9.94 -4.07 -20.07
N ALA A 126 10.50 -2.93 -20.43
CA ALA A 126 11.89 -2.82 -20.89
C ALA A 126 12.91 -3.04 -19.75
N HIS A 127 12.48 -2.97 -18.49
CA HIS A 127 13.33 -3.21 -17.31
C HIS A 127 13.17 -4.63 -16.74
N GLU A 128 12.47 -5.56 -17.42
CA GLU A 128 12.23 -6.91 -16.90
C GLU A 128 13.53 -7.65 -16.60
N ASP A 129 14.51 -7.59 -17.51
CA ASP A 129 15.81 -8.23 -17.31
C ASP A 129 16.59 -7.64 -16.13
N GLU A 130 16.62 -6.30 -15.99
CA GLU A 130 17.27 -5.61 -14.87
C GLU A 130 16.62 -5.99 -13.52
N ILE A 131 15.29 -5.97 -13.44
CA ILE A 131 14.56 -6.37 -12.23
C ILE A 131 14.86 -7.82 -11.87
N ARG A 132 14.92 -8.71 -12.87
CA ARG A 132 15.24 -10.13 -12.68
C ARG A 132 16.67 -10.30 -12.17
N GLU A 133 17.65 -9.61 -12.74
CA GLU A 133 19.03 -9.61 -12.25
C GLU A 133 19.12 -9.15 -10.79
N ILE A 134 18.38 -8.11 -10.40
CA ILE A 134 18.31 -7.65 -9.00
C ILE A 134 17.77 -8.76 -8.09
N VAL A 135 16.63 -9.37 -8.43
CA VAL A 135 16.02 -10.44 -7.62
C VAL A 135 16.94 -11.66 -7.52
N VAL A 136 17.53 -12.09 -8.63
CA VAL A 136 18.49 -13.22 -8.67
C VAL A 136 19.69 -12.91 -7.77
N SER A 137 20.27 -11.71 -7.86
CA SER A 137 21.41 -11.28 -7.04
C SER A 137 21.09 -11.31 -5.53
N VAL A 138 19.85 -10.95 -5.15
CA VAL A 138 19.41 -11.05 -3.75
C VAL A 138 19.29 -12.50 -3.31
N LEU A 139 18.69 -13.36 -4.14
CA LEU A 139 18.56 -14.81 -3.85
C LEU A 139 19.92 -15.53 -3.82
N ASP A 140 20.91 -15.10 -4.61
CA ASP A 140 22.29 -15.65 -4.61
C ASP A 140 22.97 -15.49 -3.25
N ARG A 141 22.63 -14.45 -2.48
CA ARG A 141 23.16 -14.25 -1.10
C ARG A 141 22.72 -15.32 -0.12
N LEU A 142 21.70 -16.12 -0.49
CA LEU A 142 21.15 -17.19 0.33
C LEU A 142 21.71 -18.57 -0.04
N GLU A 143 22.62 -18.65 -1.02
CA GLU A 143 23.21 -19.92 -1.46
C GLU A 143 23.92 -20.65 -0.30
N GLY A 144 23.60 -21.94 -0.13
CA GLY A 144 24.15 -22.78 0.97
C GLY A 144 23.55 -22.54 2.33
N ARG A 145 22.50 -21.72 2.45
CA ARG A 145 21.79 -21.49 3.71
C ARG A 145 20.57 -22.40 3.83
N ASP A 146 20.29 -22.89 5.04
CA ASP A 146 19.12 -23.73 5.35
C ASP A 146 17.86 -22.90 5.60
N ASN A 147 17.99 -21.65 6.05
CA ASN A 147 16.89 -20.81 6.48
C ASN A 147 17.14 -19.36 6.11
N CYS A 148 16.07 -18.59 5.91
CA CYS A 148 16.12 -17.12 5.83
C CYS A 148 14.81 -16.52 6.33
N ASP A 149 14.78 -15.18 6.42
CA ASP A 149 13.56 -14.40 6.54
C ASP A 149 13.22 -13.79 5.17
N LEU A 150 12.07 -14.21 4.58
CA LEU A 150 11.68 -13.73 3.25
C LEU A 150 11.37 -12.23 3.20
N VAL A 151 10.96 -11.62 4.31
CA VAL A 151 10.69 -10.18 4.35
C VAL A 151 11.99 -9.39 4.31
N THR A 152 12.87 -9.63 5.28
CA THR A 152 14.05 -8.79 5.51
C THR A 152 15.23 -9.15 4.64
N GLU A 153 15.33 -10.41 4.19
CA GLU A 153 16.48 -10.90 3.43
C GLU A 153 16.21 -11.06 1.92
N VAL A 154 14.93 -11.08 1.51
CA VAL A 154 14.56 -11.20 0.08
C VAL A 154 13.71 -10.01 -0.37
N ALA A 155 12.51 -9.84 0.15
CA ALA A 155 11.57 -8.84 -0.34
C ALA A 155 12.07 -7.41 -0.17
N GLN A 156 12.53 -7.06 1.06
CA GLN A 156 13.02 -5.71 1.35
C GLN A 156 14.21 -5.31 0.46
N PRO A 157 15.33 -6.08 0.38
CA PRO A 157 16.45 -5.66 -0.45
C PRO A 157 16.13 -5.68 -1.95
N ALA A 158 15.33 -6.62 -2.45
CA ALA A 158 14.94 -6.65 -3.86
C ALA A 158 14.10 -5.42 -4.24
N VAL A 159 13.03 -5.14 -3.49
CA VAL A 159 12.12 -4.03 -3.78
C VAL A 159 12.81 -2.68 -3.60
N SER A 160 13.62 -2.53 -2.53
CA SER A 160 14.39 -1.29 -2.32
C SER A 160 15.38 -1.03 -3.45
N ARG A 161 16.07 -2.06 -3.96
CA ARG A 161 16.97 -1.91 -5.10
C ARG A 161 16.23 -1.58 -6.39
N VAL A 162 15.08 -2.20 -6.66
CA VAL A 162 14.29 -1.90 -7.85
C VAL A 162 13.84 -0.44 -7.85
N ILE A 163 13.17 0.04 -6.79
CA ILE A 163 12.75 1.45 -6.74
C ILE A 163 13.97 2.39 -6.72
N GLY A 164 15.06 1.99 -6.04
CA GLY A 164 16.32 2.71 -6.04
C GLY A 164 16.90 2.88 -7.43
N SER A 165 16.95 1.81 -8.24
CA SER A 165 17.40 1.85 -9.64
C SER A 165 16.56 2.82 -10.46
N PHE A 166 15.22 2.70 -10.40
CA PHE A 166 14.31 3.61 -11.11
C PHE A 166 14.49 5.07 -10.72
N MET A 167 14.73 5.34 -9.45
CA MET A 167 14.89 6.71 -8.93
C MET A 167 16.32 7.24 -9.08
N GLY A 168 17.29 6.38 -9.43
CA GLY A 168 18.71 6.71 -9.53
C GLY A 168 19.41 6.81 -8.17
N ILE A 169 18.89 6.11 -7.14
CA ILE A 169 19.51 5.98 -5.82
C ILE A 169 20.73 5.04 -5.95
N PRO A 170 21.90 5.40 -5.42
CA PRO A 170 23.05 4.50 -5.35
C PRO A 170 22.72 3.24 -4.54
N GLU A 171 23.25 2.07 -4.96
CA GLU A 171 22.96 0.79 -4.29
C GLU A 171 23.39 0.78 -2.81
N GLU A 172 24.52 1.43 -2.50
CA GLU A 172 25.01 1.58 -1.14
C GLU A 172 24.07 2.34 -0.19
N ASP A 173 23.13 3.11 -0.73
CA ASP A 173 22.15 3.89 0.03
C ASP A 173 20.81 3.15 0.24
N ASP A 174 20.54 2.04 -0.45
CA ASP A 174 19.25 1.34 -0.41
C ASP A 174 18.78 0.99 1.00
N ALA A 175 19.69 0.46 1.84
CA ALA A 175 19.35 0.10 3.23
C ALA A 175 18.93 1.32 4.07
N ALA A 176 19.65 2.44 3.90
CA ALA A 176 19.34 3.67 4.62
C ALA A 176 18.01 4.29 4.16
N TRP A 177 17.68 4.20 2.86
CA TRP A 177 16.39 4.63 2.34
C TRP A 177 15.25 3.74 2.86
N ALA A 178 15.44 2.41 2.87
CA ALA A 178 14.45 1.48 3.39
C ALA A 178 14.14 1.72 4.88
N GLU A 179 15.17 1.95 5.69
CA GLU A 179 15.04 2.27 7.12
C GLU A 179 14.27 3.58 7.34
N LEU A 180 14.61 4.63 6.60
CA LEU A 180 13.92 5.92 6.68
C LEU A 180 12.44 5.80 6.27
N MET A 181 12.12 5.03 5.22
CA MET A 181 10.74 4.79 4.79
C MET A 181 9.95 4.01 5.83
N ASN A 182 10.51 2.92 6.38
CA ASN A 182 9.88 2.16 7.45
C ASN A 182 9.59 3.05 8.66
N THR A 183 10.56 3.86 9.09
CA THR A 183 10.39 4.80 10.20
C THR A 183 9.29 5.83 9.93
N ALA A 184 9.22 6.37 8.72
CA ALA A 184 8.23 7.39 8.38
C ALA A 184 6.79 6.82 8.25
N LEU A 185 6.64 5.56 7.77
CA LEU A 185 5.33 4.96 7.48
C LEU A 185 4.80 4.05 8.59
N ALA A 186 5.66 3.49 9.42
CA ALA A 186 5.32 2.55 10.47
C ALA A 186 5.79 3.00 11.88
N ALA A 187 5.90 4.31 12.12
CA ALA A 187 6.37 4.87 13.38
C ALA A 187 5.53 4.48 14.62
N ASN A 188 4.31 3.99 14.43
CA ASN A 188 3.46 3.45 15.50
C ASN A 188 3.89 2.05 15.97
N ASP A 189 4.74 1.36 15.19
CA ASP A 189 5.27 0.05 15.57
C ASP A 189 6.57 0.23 16.37
N SER A 190 6.63 -0.42 17.52
CA SER A 190 7.76 -0.29 18.46
C SER A 190 9.11 -0.74 17.89
N ASP A 191 9.11 -1.61 16.88
CA ASP A 191 10.34 -2.08 16.24
C ASP A 191 10.94 -1.00 15.30
N TYR A 192 10.11 -0.08 14.81
CA TYR A 192 10.54 1.05 13.96
C TYR A 192 10.66 2.38 14.72
N SER A 193 10.22 2.42 15.97
CA SER A 193 10.37 3.56 16.87
C SER A 193 11.04 3.12 18.20
N PRO A 194 12.39 2.90 18.22
CA PRO A 194 13.09 2.37 19.40
C PRO A 194 13.00 3.25 20.66
N GLU A 195 12.73 4.56 20.48
CA GLU A 195 12.59 5.51 21.60
C GLU A 195 11.19 5.48 22.23
N GLY A 196 10.33 4.55 21.78
CA GLY A 196 8.97 4.34 22.28
C GLY A 196 7.94 5.25 21.61
N VAL A 197 6.67 4.86 21.78
CA VAL A 197 5.50 5.53 21.22
C VAL A 197 5.35 7.00 21.72
N GLU A 198 6.10 7.38 22.76
CA GLU A 198 6.03 8.70 23.40
C GLU A 198 6.56 9.85 22.53
N ASN A 199 7.37 9.55 21.47
CA ASN A 199 8.01 10.55 20.60
C ASN A 199 7.80 10.29 19.10
N ILE A 200 6.64 9.73 18.70
CA ILE A 200 6.32 9.39 17.30
C ILE A 200 6.48 10.59 16.37
N GLU A 201 5.95 11.74 16.76
CA GLU A 201 6.00 12.97 15.95
C GLU A 201 7.45 13.41 15.69
N GLU A 202 8.30 13.44 16.72
CA GLU A 202 9.72 13.78 16.58
C GLU A 202 10.47 12.76 15.71
N THR A 203 10.16 11.48 15.86
CA THR A 203 10.75 10.39 15.07
C THR A 203 10.40 10.53 13.59
N ILE A 204 9.12 10.76 13.28
CA ILE A 204 8.67 11.01 11.90
C ILE A 204 9.33 12.28 11.34
N GLN A 205 9.34 13.37 12.11
CA GLN A 205 9.92 14.63 11.66
C GLN A 205 11.41 14.49 11.34
N ARG A 206 12.18 13.75 12.16
CA ARG A 206 13.60 13.47 11.94
C ARG A 206 13.81 12.62 10.68
N ALA A 207 13.03 11.57 10.49
CA ALA A 207 13.09 10.73 9.28
C ALA A 207 12.76 11.56 8.03
N MET A 208 11.69 12.36 8.06
CA MET A 208 11.28 13.22 6.97
C MET A 208 12.36 14.25 6.59
N THR A 209 13.02 14.86 7.58
CA THR A 209 14.12 15.81 7.34
C THR A 209 15.25 15.13 6.58
N GLN A 210 15.68 13.93 6.99
CA GLN A 210 16.73 13.19 6.30
C GLN A 210 16.31 12.77 4.88
N ILE A 211 15.06 12.37 4.69
CA ILE A 211 14.51 12.05 3.36
C ILE A 211 14.58 13.27 2.45
N PHE A 212 14.14 14.44 2.92
CA PHE A 212 14.17 15.68 2.13
C PHE A 212 15.57 16.11 1.76
N ASP A 213 16.54 16.02 2.69
CA ASP A 213 17.93 16.36 2.44
C ASP A 213 18.53 15.45 1.36
N ARG A 214 18.26 14.13 1.42
CA ARG A 214 18.70 13.17 0.41
C ARG A 214 18.04 13.43 -0.94
N CYS A 215 16.71 13.65 -0.99
CA CYS A 215 15.98 14.01 -2.21
C CYS A 215 16.59 15.26 -2.87
N SER A 216 16.77 16.32 -2.09
CA SER A 216 17.33 17.60 -2.59
C SER A 216 18.73 17.43 -3.17
N THR A 217 19.56 16.62 -2.50
CA THR A 217 20.91 16.31 -2.99
C THR A 217 20.87 15.59 -4.34
N MET A 218 20.00 14.60 -4.49
CA MET A 218 19.85 13.86 -5.75
C MET A 218 19.31 14.75 -6.86
N ILE A 219 18.31 15.56 -6.57
CA ILE A 219 17.70 16.51 -7.52
C ILE A 219 18.78 17.48 -8.04
N ALA A 220 19.61 18.04 -7.14
CA ALA A 220 20.68 18.92 -7.52
C ALA A 220 21.70 18.20 -8.44
N ALA A 221 22.10 16.97 -8.09
CA ALA A 221 23.02 16.17 -8.90
C ALA A 221 22.45 15.88 -10.31
N ARG A 222 21.15 15.58 -10.43
CA ARG A 222 20.50 15.32 -11.73
C ARG A 222 20.25 16.56 -12.57
N ARG A 223 20.18 17.74 -11.95
CA ARG A 223 20.17 19.02 -12.69
C ARG A 223 21.50 19.29 -13.38
N GLU A 224 22.60 18.96 -12.69
CA GLU A 224 23.95 19.15 -13.25
C GLU A 224 24.32 18.05 -14.25
N ASN A 225 23.99 16.79 -13.93
CA ASN A 225 24.33 15.61 -14.71
C ASN A 225 23.11 14.70 -14.89
N PRO A 226 22.25 14.96 -15.89
CA PRO A 226 21.09 14.11 -16.17
C PRO A 226 21.49 12.68 -16.55
N THR A 227 20.74 11.70 -16.07
CA THR A 227 20.87 10.27 -16.39
C THR A 227 19.53 9.72 -16.90
N ASP A 228 19.45 8.43 -17.23
CA ASP A 228 18.19 7.81 -17.69
C ASP A 228 17.30 7.32 -16.53
N ASP A 229 17.37 7.99 -15.37
CA ASP A 229 16.52 7.69 -14.22
C ASP A 229 15.28 8.60 -14.13
N LEU A 230 14.34 8.20 -13.28
CA LEU A 230 13.07 8.93 -13.12
C LEU A 230 13.29 10.31 -12.47
N THR A 231 14.30 10.45 -11.61
CA THR A 231 14.67 11.75 -11.01
C THR A 231 15.07 12.75 -12.08
N SER A 232 15.87 12.33 -13.07
CA SER A 232 16.22 13.15 -14.23
C SER A 232 15.00 13.52 -15.08
N VAL A 233 14.05 12.59 -15.25
CA VAL A 233 12.77 12.88 -15.92
C VAL A 233 12.00 13.95 -15.18
N LEU A 234 11.88 13.85 -13.83
CA LEU A 234 11.15 14.83 -13.01
C LEU A 234 11.78 16.22 -13.04
N VAL A 235 13.10 16.27 -12.91
CA VAL A 235 13.86 17.53 -12.91
C VAL A 235 13.72 18.30 -14.24
N ASN A 236 13.54 17.57 -15.34
CA ASN A 236 13.35 18.15 -16.67
C ASN A 236 11.89 18.19 -17.15
N ALA A 237 10.95 17.71 -16.30
CA ALA A 237 9.55 17.65 -16.68
C ALA A 237 8.96 19.05 -16.88
N GLU A 238 8.17 19.18 -17.95
CA GLU A 238 7.46 20.41 -18.31
C GLU A 238 6.02 20.04 -18.71
N VAL A 239 5.05 20.74 -18.14
CA VAL A 239 3.63 20.62 -18.49
C VAL A 239 3.10 21.97 -18.92
N GLU A 240 2.53 22.04 -20.13
CA GLU A 240 1.97 23.26 -20.67
C GLU A 240 2.93 24.48 -20.64
N GLY A 241 4.23 24.21 -20.84
CA GLY A 241 5.29 25.24 -20.79
C GLY A 241 5.76 25.62 -19.39
N GLN A 242 5.25 24.96 -18.34
CA GLN A 242 5.65 25.17 -16.95
C GLN A 242 6.48 23.98 -16.43
N LYS A 243 7.64 24.28 -15.87
CA LYS A 243 8.46 23.30 -15.14
C LYS A 243 7.89 23.06 -13.75
N LEU A 244 8.24 21.89 -13.17
CA LEU A 244 7.98 21.62 -11.77
C LEU A 244 8.79 22.58 -10.90
N GLU A 245 8.16 23.06 -9.84
CA GLU A 245 8.85 23.76 -8.76
C GLU A 245 9.67 22.75 -7.92
N GLU A 246 10.70 23.23 -7.23
CA GLU A 246 11.59 22.34 -6.47
C GLU A 246 10.84 21.49 -5.44
N HIS A 247 9.91 22.10 -4.72
CA HIS A 247 9.10 21.38 -3.74
C HIS A 247 8.19 20.31 -4.39
N GLU A 248 7.66 20.55 -5.61
CA GLU A 248 6.87 19.55 -6.35
C GLU A 248 7.73 18.34 -6.74
N ILE A 249 8.99 18.57 -7.13
CA ILE A 249 9.95 17.51 -7.48
C ILE A 249 10.29 16.69 -6.22
N VAL A 250 10.68 17.36 -5.11
CA VAL A 250 11.03 16.69 -3.85
C VAL A 250 9.87 15.85 -3.33
N MET A 251 8.67 16.42 -3.31
CA MET A 251 7.47 15.72 -2.83
C MET A 251 7.05 14.57 -3.73
N GLY A 252 7.22 14.72 -5.03
CA GLY A 252 6.99 13.65 -5.98
C GLY A 252 8.01 12.52 -5.85
N PHE A 253 9.29 12.84 -5.68
CA PHE A 253 10.34 11.88 -5.41
C PHE A 253 10.03 11.08 -4.13
N PHE A 254 9.76 11.78 -3.03
CA PHE A 254 9.39 11.15 -1.77
C PHE A 254 8.19 10.21 -1.92
N LEU A 255 7.12 10.68 -2.56
CA LEU A 255 5.91 9.86 -2.77
C LEU A 255 6.21 8.57 -3.54
N LEU A 256 7.03 8.64 -4.59
CA LEU A 256 7.37 7.46 -5.40
C LEU A 256 8.22 6.46 -4.63
N VAL A 257 9.23 6.92 -3.89
CA VAL A 257 10.06 6.04 -3.06
C VAL A 257 9.23 5.40 -1.95
N ALA A 258 8.42 6.20 -1.22
CA ALA A 258 7.56 5.69 -0.15
C ALA A 258 6.52 4.67 -0.66
N ALA A 259 5.89 4.96 -1.80
CA ALA A 259 4.88 4.06 -2.37
C ALA A 259 5.50 2.78 -2.95
N GLY A 260 6.71 2.84 -3.53
CA GLY A 260 7.35 1.72 -4.18
C GLY A 260 8.08 0.79 -3.21
N ASN A 261 8.61 1.31 -2.10
CA ASN A 261 9.46 0.53 -1.20
C ASN A 261 8.70 -0.54 -0.40
N ASP A 262 7.50 -0.26 0.07
CA ASP A 262 6.80 -1.13 1.03
C ASP A 262 5.67 -1.96 0.41
N SER A 263 5.02 -1.46 -0.64
CA SER A 263 3.80 -2.08 -1.14
C SER A 263 4.03 -3.43 -1.82
N THR A 264 5.05 -3.55 -2.67
CA THR A 264 5.41 -4.82 -3.33
C THR A 264 5.93 -5.84 -2.32
N LYS A 265 6.80 -5.42 -1.39
CA LYS A 265 7.27 -6.24 -0.26
C LYS A 265 6.12 -6.86 0.52
N ALA A 266 5.13 -6.05 0.90
CA ALA A 266 3.97 -6.47 1.67
C ALA A 266 3.15 -7.53 0.95
N THR A 267 2.82 -7.29 -0.32
CA THR A 267 2.00 -8.21 -1.13
C THR A 267 2.75 -9.51 -1.43
N TYR A 268 4.03 -9.45 -1.81
CA TYR A 268 4.85 -10.64 -2.03
C TYR A 268 4.95 -11.50 -0.78
N SER A 269 5.34 -10.92 0.35
CA SER A 269 5.54 -11.65 1.59
C SER A 269 4.25 -12.32 2.08
N SER A 270 3.12 -11.61 2.01
CA SER A 270 1.82 -12.16 2.39
C SER A 270 1.31 -13.21 1.41
N GLY A 271 1.56 -13.05 0.11
CA GLY A 271 1.25 -14.04 -0.92
C GLY A 271 2.10 -15.32 -0.75
N MET A 272 3.40 -15.19 -0.47
CA MET A 272 4.26 -16.34 -0.14
C MET A 272 3.78 -17.04 1.12
N ARG A 273 3.41 -16.31 2.18
CA ARG A 273 2.80 -16.91 3.37
C ARG A 273 1.58 -17.76 3.02
N ALA A 274 0.65 -17.21 2.22
CA ALA A 274 -0.56 -17.94 1.83
C ALA A 274 -0.23 -19.24 1.05
N LEU A 275 0.71 -19.20 0.12
CA LEU A 275 1.17 -20.39 -0.60
C LEU A 275 1.84 -21.40 0.34
N LEU A 276 2.63 -20.95 1.31
CA LEU A 276 3.33 -21.83 2.26
C LEU A 276 2.36 -22.46 3.28
N GLU A 277 1.26 -21.80 3.60
CA GLU A 277 0.16 -22.31 4.43
C GLU A 277 -0.74 -23.30 3.66
N ASP A 278 -0.92 -23.11 2.33
CA ASP A 278 -1.68 -24.00 1.44
C ASP A 278 -0.73 -24.72 0.46
N ARG A 279 -0.27 -25.92 0.87
CA ARG A 279 0.70 -26.73 0.10
C ARG A 279 0.16 -27.21 -1.25
N GLU A 280 -1.16 -27.29 -1.43
CA GLU A 280 -1.79 -27.66 -2.70
C GLU A 280 -1.66 -26.50 -3.71
N GLN A 281 -1.98 -25.28 -3.29
CA GLN A 281 -1.80 -24.08 -4.12
C GLN A 281 -0.33 -23.83 -4.47
N LEU A 282 0.58 -24.03 -3.51
CA LEU A 282 2.02 -23.94 -3.76
C LEU A 282 2.48 -24.94 -4.82
N ALA A 283 2.06 -26.21 -4.71
CA ALA A 283 2.41 -27.24 -5.68
C ALA A 283 1.90 -26.91 -7.08
N MET A 284 0.67 -26.39 -7.21
CA MET A 284 0.11 -25.97 -8.50
C MET A 284 0.98 -24.91 -9.19
N VAL A 285 1.37 -23.85 -8.46
CA VAL A 285 2.19 -22.75 -9.03
C VAL A 285 3.61 -23.24 -9.37
N ARG A 286 4.21 -24.08 -8.53
CA ARG A 286 5.52 -24.67 -8.76
C ARG A 286 5.53 -25.55 -10.02
N ASP A 287 4.51 -26.41 -10.17
CA ASP A 287 4.42 -27.39 -11.25
C ASP A 287 3.94 -26.75 -12.57
N ASP A 288 3.24 -25.62 -12.49
CA ASP A 288 2.82 -24.81 -13.65
C ASP A 288 3.10 -23.31 -13.42
N PRO A 289 4.30 -22.81 -13.79
CA PRO A 289 4.64 -21.40 -13.66
C PRO A 289 3.72 -20.42 -14.44
N SER A 290 2.92 -20.91 -15.38
CA SER A 290 1.93 -20.07 -16.07
C SER A 290 0.83 -19.54 -15.13
N LEU A 291 0.71 -20.09 -13.92
CA LEU A 291 -0.18 -19.63 -12.87
C LEU A 291 0.36 -18.43 -12.07
N VAL A 292 1.64 -18.07 -12.22
CA VAL A 292 2.23 -16.94 -11.48
C VAL A 292 1.48 -15.62 -11.68
N PRO A 293 1.06 -15.24 -12.90
CA PRO A 293 0.26 -14.03 -13.07
C PRO A 293 -1.06 -14.05 -12.28
N GLY A 294 -1.79 -15.18 -12.26
CA GLY A 294 -3.01 -15.36 -11.46
C GLY A 294 -2.72 -15.29 -9.94
N THR A 295 -1.61 -15.91 -9.52
CA THR A 295 -1.12 -15.84 -8.14
C THR A 295 -0.83 -14.40 -7.71
N VAL A 296 -0.24 -13.57 -8.57
CA VAL A 296 0.00 -12.14 -8.33
C VAL A 296 -1.31 -11.38 -8.12
N GLU A 297 -2.31 -11.57 -9.01
CA GLU A 297 -3.59 -10.87 -8.88
C GLU A 297 -4.35 -11.31 -7.61
N GLU A 298 -4.30 -12.59 -7.25
CA GLU A 298 -4.92 -13.08 -6.03
C GLU A 298 -4.19 -12.60 -4.77
N ALA A 299 -2.85 -12.53 -4.78
CA ALA A 299 -2.07 -11.93 -3.70
C ALA A 299 -2.41 -10.44 -3.51
N LEU A 300 -2.53 -9.69 -4.60
CA LEU A 300 -2.96 -8.29 -4.59
C LEU A 300 -4.38 -8.15 -4.00
N ARG A 301 -5.30 -9.04 -4.40
CA ARG A 301 -6.67 -9.02 -3.87
C ARG A 301 -6.69 -9.26 -2.37
N MET A 302 -6.10 -10.36 -1.92
CA MET A 302 -6.20 -10.78 -0.52
C MET A 302 -5.36 -9.92 0.43
N PHE A 303 -4.24 -9.38 -0.07
CA PHE A 303 -3.25 -8.67 0.74
C PHE A 303 -2.91 -7.30 0.15
N PRO A 304 -3.90 -6.39 0.01
CA PRO A 304 -3.61 -5.03 -0.40
C PRO A 304 -2.66 -4.40 0.62
N ALA A 305 -1.54 -3.89 0.15
CA ALA A 305 -0.45 -3.39 1.01
C ALA A 305 -0.89 -2.24 1.92
N PHE A 306 -1.79 -1.39 1.42
CA PHE A 306 -2.46 -0.37 2.20
C PHE A 306 -3.88 -0.85 2.56
N ALA A 307 -4.17 -0.99 3.85
CA ALA A 307 -5.47 -1.46 4.33
C ALA A 307 -6.60 -0.49 3.97
N HIS A 308 -6.30 0.82 3.92
CA HIS A 308 -7.26 1.85 3.60
C HIS A 308 -6.65 3.07 2.93
N PHE A 309 -7.50 3.88 2.31
CA PHE A 309 -7.28 5.31 2.07
C PHE A 309 -8.53 6.09 2.47
N ARG A 310 -8.33 7.39 2.78
CA ARG A 310 -9.38 8.29 3.25
C ARG A 310 -9.73 9.34 2.20
N ARG A 311 -10.95 9.85 2.33
CA ARG A 311 -11.44 11.09 1.69
C ARG A 311 -12.16 11.96 2.72
N THR A 312 -12.47 13.19 2.34
CA THR A 312 -13.28 14.12 3.14
C THR A 312 -14.49 14.56 2.31
N ALA A 313 -15.69 14.49 2.86
CA ALA A 313 -16.90 14.91 2.16
C ALA A 313 -16.90 16.42 1.92
N THR A 314 -17.08 16.86 0.66
CA THR A 314 -17.13 18.27 0.25
C THR A 314 -18.49 18.92 0.50
N LYS A 315 -19.53 18.10 0.62
CA LYS A 315 -20.94 18.46 0.82
C LYS A 315 -21.66 17.37 1.58
N ASP A 316 -22.85 17.71 2.10
CA ASP A 316 -23.77 16.69 2.64
C ASP A 316 -24.14 15.71 1.52
N THR A 317 -24.04 14.42 1.83
CA THR A 317 -24.30 13.34 0.87
C THR A 317 -24.87 12.11 1.57
N VAL A 318 -25.28 11.10 0.78
CA VAL A 318 -25.76 9.80 1.29
C VAL A 318 -24.94 8.70 0.64
N LEU A 319 -24.42 7.77 1.45
CA LEU A 319 -23.70 6.58 0.99
C LEU A 319 -24.16 5.37 1.80
N GLY A 320 -24.51 4.27 1.13
CA GLY A 320 -24.99 3.05 1.82
C GLY A 320 -26.20 3.31 2.74
N GLY A 321 -27.04 4.31 2.42
CA GLY A 321 -28.18 4.73 3.24
C GLY A 321 -27.83 5.61 4.45
N GLN A 322 -26.56 5.93 4.67
CA GLN A 322 -26.11 6.78 5.77
C GLN A 322 -25.92 8.24 5.32
N GLU A 323 -26.35 9.19 6.14
CA GLU A 323 -26.13 10.61 5.92
C GLU A 323 -24.73 11.01 6.37
N ILE A 324 -23.86 11.39 5.41
CA ILE A 324 -22.53 11.90 5.64
C ILE A 324 -22.56 13.42 5.52
N LYS A 325 -22.05 14.12 6.53
CA LYS A 325 -22.03 15.58 6.54
C LYS A 325 -20.76 16.12 5.90
N LYS A 326 -20.85 17.31 5.32
CA LYS A 326 -19.70 18.05 4.82
C LYS A 326 -18.60 18.12 5.89
N GLY A 327 -17.36 17.78 5.48
CA GLY A 327 -16.18 17.79 6.35
C GLY A 327 -15.93 16.48 7.10
N GLU A 328 -16.87 15.52 7.07
CA GLU A 328 -16.65 14.23 7.72
C GLU A 328 -15.66 13.36 6.92
N LYS A 329 -14.86 12.59 7.67
CA LYS A 329 -13.88 11.63 7.16
C LYS A 329 -14.60 10.38 6.61
N VAL A 330 -14.19 9.90 5.43
CA VAL A 330 -14.74 8.71 4.76
C VAL A 330 -13.58 7.80 4.41
N VAL A 331 -13.48 6.65 5.05
CA VAL A 331 -12.36 5.69 4.95
C VAL A 331 -12.76 4.49 4.12
N MET A 332 -12.09 4.29 3.01
CA MET A 332 -12.27 3.17 2.08
C MET A 332 -11.38 2.00 2.52
N TRP A 333 -11.95 0.92 3.03
CA TRP A 333 -11.21 -0.24 3.52
C TRP A 333 -10.95 -1.27 2.42
N TYR A 334 -9.79 -1.21 1.76
CA TYR A 334 -9.40 -2.19 0.73
C TYR A 334 -9.19 -3.59 1.30
N ALA A 335 -8.71 -3.70 2.55
CA ALA A 335 -8.60 -4.97 3.26
C ALA A 335 -9.96 -5.65 3.48
N SER A 336 -11.05 -4.87 3.51
CA SER A 336 -12.43 -5.35 3.56
C SER A 336 -13.01 -5.58 2.17
N SER A 337 -13.00 -4.58 1.30
CA SER A 337 -13.69 -4.59 0.02
C SER A 337 -13.18 -5.66 -0.95
N ASN A 338 -11.89 -6.02 -0.84
CA ASN A 338 -11.30 -7.12 -1.60
C ASN A 338 -11.71 -8.52 -1.10
N ARG A 339 -12.47 -8.59 -0.01
CA ARG A 339 -13.05 -9.83 0.54
C ARG A 339 -14.57 -9.77 0.62
N ASP A 340 -15.19 -8.91 -0.19
CA ASP A 340 -16.64 -8.75 -0.24
C ASP A 340 -17.30 -9.99 -0.86
N GLU A 341 -18.12 -10.67 -0.08
CA GLU A 341 -18.84 -11.90 -0.44
C GLU A 341 -19.82 -11.69 -1.61
N THR A 342 -20.21 -10.45 -1.89
CA THR A 342 -21.04 -10.10 -3.05
C THR A 342 -20.27 -10.11 -4.37
N ARG A 343 -18.93 -10.02 -4.31
CA ARG A 343 -18.02 -9.97 -5.45
C ARG A 343 -17.22 -11.26 -5.65
N TYR A 344 -16.89 -11.94 -4.55
CA TYR A 344 -16.01 -13.11 -4.59
C TYR A 344 -16.67 -14.30 -3.88
N GLU A 345 -16.73 -15.43 -4.55
CA GLU A 345 -17.02 -16.72 -3.93
C GLU A 345 -15.84 -17.16 -3.06
N ASP A 346 -16.10 -17.64 -1.84
CA ASP A 346 -15.07 -18.01 -0.86
C ASP A 346 -13.96 -16.95 -0.75
N PRO A 347 -14.27 -15.70 -0.37
CA PRO A 347 -13.35 -14.57 -0.46
C PRO A 347 -12.10 -14.71 0.42
N ASP A 348 -12.14 -15.56 1.44
CA ASP A 348 -11.06 -15.81 2.38
C ASP A 348 -10.12 -16.94 1.94
N ARG A 349 -10.47 -17.68 0.87
CA ARG A 349 -9.61 -18.69 0.28
C ARG A 349 -8.67 -18.07 -0.74
N PHE A 350 -7.37 -18.35 -0.61
CA PHE A 350 -6.37 -18.04 -1.64
C PHE A 350 -6.52 -19.03 -2.80
N ASP A 351 -6.76 -18.54 -4.02
CA ASP A 351 -7.00 -19.38 -5.18
C ASP A 351 -6.23 -18.84 -6.40
N VAL A 352 -5.16 -19.53 -6.79
CA VAL A 352 -4.27 -19.16 -7.90
C VAL A 352 -4.95 -19.13 -9.27
N HIS A 353 -6.15 -19.70 -9.39
CA HIS A 353 -6.95 -19.67 -10.62
C HIS A 353 -7.98 -18.53 -10.65
N ARG A 354 -8.14 -17.77 -9.59
CA ARG A 354 -9.24 -16.81 -9.46
C ARG A 354 -9.21 -15.69 -10.50
N ASN A 355 -8.06 -15.15 -10.88
CA ASN A 355 -7.91 -13.97 -11.76
C ASN A 355 -8.91 -12.83 -11.42
N PRO A 356 -8.86 -12.27 -10.20
CA PRO A 356 -9.87 -11.36 -9.69
C PRO A 356 -9.74 -9.93 -10.24
N GLU A 357 -10.88 -9.24 -10.39
CA GLU A 357 -10.88 -7.78 -10.36
C GLU A 357 -10.77 -7.33 -8.89
N HIS A 358 -9.75 -6.54 -8.54
CA HIS A 358 -9.52 -6.13 -7.16
C HIS A 358 -9.25 -4.62 -7.02
N GLN A 359 -9.33 -4.13 -5.80
CA GLN A 359 -9.18 -2.72 -5.46
C GLN A 359 -7.84 -2.38 -4.78
N ALA A 360 -6.85 -3.27 -4.80
CA ALA A 360 -5.55 -3.06 -4.16
C ALA A 360 -4.78 -1.85 -4.72
N PHE A 361 -5.03 -1.48 -5.97
CA PHE A 361 -4.47 -0.30 -6.63
C PHE A 361 -5.38 0.93 -6.55
N GLY A 362 -6.36 0.92 -5.66
CA GLY A 362 -7.47 1.85 -5.63
C GLY A 362 -8.66 1.36 -6.44
N ALA A 363 -9.87 1.82 -6.11
CA ALA A 363 -11.11 1.37 -6.73
C ALA A 363 -11.46 2.17 -8.01
N GLY A 364 -10.47 2.55 -8.77
CA GLY A 364 -10.61 3.38 -9.96
C GLY A 364 -10.61 4.89 -9.67
N GLY A 365 -10.89 5.70 -10.69
CA GLY A 365 -10.88 7.16 -10.57
C GLY A 365 -9.50 7.79 -10.71
N ARG A 366 -9.38 9.05 -10.29
CA ARG A 366 -8.18 9.89 -10.52
C ARG A 366 -6.95 9.35 -9.79
N HIS A 367 -7.12 8.82 -8.58
CA HIS A 367 -6.05 8.33 -7.73
C HIS A 367 -5.69 6.85 -7.96
N PHE A 368 -6.16 6.21 -9.05
CA PHE A 368 -5.74 4.87 -9.40
C PHE A 368 -4.21 4.78 -9.47
N CYS A 369 -3.62 3.73 -8.88
CA CYS A 369 -2.19 3.60 -8.68
C CYS A 369 -1.39 3.76 -9.98
N LEU A 370 -0.33 4.57 -9.92
CA LEU A 370 0.57 4.82 -11.04
C LEU A 370 1.50 3.62 -11.31
N GLY A 371 1.93 2.95 -10.25
CA GLY A 371 2.93 1.88 -10.26
C GLY A 371 2.40 0.49 -10.61
N THR A 372 1.15 0.35 -11.10
CA THR A 372 0.49 -0.95 -11.32
C THR A 372 1.27 -1.92 -12.20
N ALA A 373 1.92 -1.42 -13.26
CA ALA A 373 2.71 -2.25 -14.18
C ALA A 373 4.00 -2.72 -13.50
N LEU A 374 4.68 -1.83 -12.77
CA LEU A 374 5.91 -2.15 -12.05
C LEU A 374 5.65 -3.16 -10.93
N ALA A 375 4.67 -2.92 -10.08
CA ALA A 375 4.32 -3.82 -8.99
C ALA A 375 4.00 -5.24 -9.48
N ARG A 376 3.22 -5.38 -10.56
CA ARG A 376 2.93 -6.69 -11.15
C ARG A 376 4.16 -7.38 -11.70
N LEU A 377 5.06 -6.64 -12.33
CA LEU A 377 6.30 -7.18 -12.87
C LEU A 377 7.25 -7.63 -11.75
N GLU A 378 7.43 -6.82 -10.72
CA GLU A 378 8.24 -7.18 -9.55
C GLU A 378 7.69 -8.41 -8.84
N LEU A 379 6.38 -8.42 -8.55
CA LEU A 379 5.71 -9.56 -7.91
C LEU A 379 5.87 -10.84 -8.74
N LYS A 380 5.65 -10.76 -10.06
CA LYS A 380 5.83 -11.89 -10.98
C LYS A 380 7.24 -12.46 -10.85
N ILE A 381 8.27 -11.62 -10.98
CA ILE A 381 9.67 -12.04 -10.94
C ILE A 381 10.04 -12.60 -9.56
N LEU A 382 9.61 -11.96 -8.47
CA LEU A 382 9.85 -12.46 -7.11
C LEU A 382 9.27 -13.86 -6.89
N PHE A 383 8.02 -14.11 -7.32
CA PHE A 383 7.43 -15.45 -7.21
C PHE A 383 8.14 -16.45 -8.10
N GLU A 384 8.39 -16.12 -9.39
CA GLU A 384 9.06 -16.99 -10.34
C GLU A 384 10.44 -17.45 -9.82
N GLU A 385 11.30 -16.50 -9.47
CA GLU A 385 12.69 -16.79 -9.08
C GLU A 385 12.79 -17.51 -7.73
N THR A 386 11.93 -17.12 -6.76
CA THR A 386 11.93 -17.78 -5.44
C THR A 386 11.47 -19.22 -5.54
N LEU A 387 10.37 -19.49 -6.24
CA LEU A 387 9.80 -20.85 -6.35
C LEU A 387 10.64 -21.75 -7.25
N ALA A 388 11.31 -21.21 -8.27
CA ALA A 388 12.22 -21.96 -9.11
C ALA A 388 13.48 -22.39 -8.34
N ARG A 389 14.02 -21.51 -7.48
CA ARG A 389 15.24 -21.79 -6.72
C ARG A 389 15.02 -22.66 -5.50
N TYR A 390 13.88 -22.51 -4.82
CA TYR A 390 13.53 -23.22 -3.59
C TYR A 390 12.19 -23.95 -3.72
N PRO A 391 12.10 -25.01 -4.54
CA PRO A 391 10.84 -25.70 -4.84
C PRO A 391 10.19 -26.34 -3.60
N ASP A 392 10.97 -26.69 -2.58
CA ASP A 392 10.50 -27.31 -1.35
C ASP A 392 10.48 -26.34 -0.15
N ILE A 393 10.51 -25.04 -0.41
CA ILE A 393 10.42 -23.99 0.61
C ILE A 393 9.24 -24.23 1.55
N SER A 394 9.44 -23.98 2.86
CA SER A 394 8.41 -24.18 3.89
C SER A 394 8.55 -23.19 5.03
N LEU A 395 7.49 -22.98 5.81
CA LEU A 395 7.54 -22.14 7.01
C LEU A 395 8.50 -22.74 8.04
N ALA A 396 9.36 -21.89 8.62
CA ALA A 396 10.28 -22.25 9.70
C ALA A 396 9.84 -21.67 11.06
N GLY A 397 8.88 -20.76 11.09
CA GLY A 397 8.38 -20.11 12.30
C GLY A 397 7.07 -19.38 12.07
N ARG A 398 6.56 -18.74 13.12
CA ARG A 398 5.35 -17.92 13.03
C ARG A 398 5.69 -16.56 12.36
N PRO A 399 4.95 -16.15 11.34
CA PRO A 399 5.07 -14.80 10.79
C PRO A 399 4.70 -13.74 11.83
N THR A 400 5.31 -12.56 11.75
CA THR A 400 4.95 -11.41 12.57
C THR A 400 4.46 -10.26 11.68
N PHE A 401 3.52 -9.48 12.19
CA PHE A 401 2.84 -8.42 11.45
C PHE A 401 3.28 -7.04 11.94
N VAL A 402 3.20 -6.06 11.06
CA VAL A 402 3.24 -4.65 11.44
C VAL A 402 1.89 -4.31 12.09
N GLU A 403 1.95 -3.73 13.27
CA GLU A 403 0.75 -3.36 14.04
C GLU A 403 0.23 -2.00 13.55
N SER A 404 -0.42 -2.01 12.40
CA SER A 404 -0.86 -0.79 11.73
C SER A 404 -2.23 -0.94 11.07
N GLY A 405 -3.15 -0.02 11.36
CA GLY A 405 -4.41 0.08 10.63
C GLY A 405 -4.27 0.61 9.20
N PHE A 406 -3.09 1.07 8.81
CA PHE A 406 -2.80 1.59 7.47
C PHE A 406 -2.00 0.60 6.63
N LEU A 407 -0.89 0.06 7.17
CA LEU A 407 -0.03 -0.89 6.48
C LEU A 407 -0.47 -2.33 6.75
N ASN A 408 -0.77 -3.07 5.70
CA ASN A 408 -1.04 -4.51 5.78
C ASN A 408 0.19 -5.27 5.33
N GLN A 409 1.14 -5.48 6.22
CA GLN A 409 2.41 -6.14 5.89
C GLN A 409 2.96 -7.00 7.03
N LEU A 410 3.80 -7.95 6.64
CA LEU A 410 4.59 -8.74 7.58
C LEU A 410 5.88 -8.01 7.95
N LYS A 411 6.30 -8.10 9.22
CA LYS A 411 7.65 -7.74 9.68
C LYS A 411 8.65 -8.86 9.38
N SER A 412 8.20 -10.11 9.50
CA SER A 412 9.03 -11.29 9.38
C SER A 412 8.24 -12.47 8.82
N LEU A 413 8.87 -13.23 7.94
CA LEU A 413 8.38 -14.50 7.41
C LEU A 413 9.52 -15.52 7.39
N PRO A 414 9.79 -16.20 8.54
CA PRO A 414 10.85 -17.18 8.61
C PRO A 414 10.53 -18.42 7.78
N VAL A 415 11.46 -18.81 6.90
CA VAL A 415 11.31 -19.98 6.04
C VAL A 415 12.52 -20.88 6.09
N LYS A 416 12.29 -22.17 5.84
CA LYS A 416 13.31 -23.16 5.58
C LYS A 416 13.50 -23.24 4.06
N LEU A 417 14.74 -23.05 3.64
CA LEU A 417 15.17 -23.20 2.26
C LEU A 417 15.57 -24.66 2.02
N THR A 418 14.94 -25.31 1.07
CA THR A 418 15.35 -26.63 0.59
C THR A 418 15.46 -26.53 -0.92
N ALA A 419 16.65 -26.81 -1.43
CA ALA A 419 16.94 -26.81 -2.86
C ALA A 419 16.56 -28.14 -3.51
#